data_0a7a14a0525cf18baae91e651d9e63ad
#
_entry.id   0a7a14a0525cf18baae91e651d9e63ad
#
_cell.length_a   1.000
_cell.length_b   1.000
_cell.length_c   1.000
_cell.angle_alpha   90.00
_cell.angle_beta   90.00
_cell.angle_gamma   90.00
#
_symmetry.space_group_name_H-M   'P 1'
#
loop_
_entity.id
_entity.type
_entity.pdbx_description
1 polymer ?
#
loop_
_entity_poly.entity_id
_entity_poly.type
_entity_poly.pdbx_seq_one_letter_code
_entity_poly.pdbx_strand_id
1 'polypeptide(L)'
;GKISASMRTIAVAGTHGKTTTTGMLTKILADAGVRPTAIIGSIVRDFGSNFLPGDDKVFVVEACEYRDHLLELSPEILVITNLELDHTDFFPSLSALQSTFRAAVEKIPAHGAIIANPNDPNVAAVLKGAKARIIDYTQKAIGSLQLVGEFNRENARAALSAAQAAFPLLSPEAAVHSLSQFKGSWRRFEYKGETPQGALVYDDYAHHPTAVTKTIEGAREKFPDKKIVVAFHPHLYSRTKSFLKEFAGALAKADKAIVAPIYAAREVPDASVSHTILADMAGNTVTALDSFDEIRTALLAEKEGTLIITMGAGDIYKVAEQIVEQ
;
A
#
# COMPACT_ATOMS: atom_id res chain seq x y z
N GLY A 1 -8.23 19.97 4.86
CA GLY A 1 -8.69 20.49 6.14
C GLY A 1 -10.15 20.95 6.08
N LYS A 2 -10.50 21.99 5.27
CA LYS A 2 -11.86 22.59 5.29
C LYS A 2 -12.98 21.59 4.98
N ILE A 3 -12.83 20.74 3.97
CA ILE A 3 -13.83 19.71 3.61
C ILE A 3 -14.00 18.70 4.77
N SER A 4 -12.90 18.24 5.36
CA SER A 4 -12.97 17.28 6.46
C SER A 4 -13.62 17.83 7.73
N ALA A 5 -13.61 19.16 7.92
CA ALA A 5 -14.27 19.81 9.05
C ALA A 5 -15.79 20.03 8.82
N SER A 6 -16.26 20.00 7.56
CA SER A 6 -17.67 20.23 7.21
C SER A 6 -18.48 18.95 7.00
N MET A 7 -17.81 17.79 6.93
CA MET A 7 -18.43 16.50 6.65
C MET A 7 -18.04 15.48 7.73
N ARG A 8 -18.86 14.46 7.92
CA ARG A 8 -18.48 13.30 8.72
C ARG A 8 -17.32 12.59 8.05
N THR A 9 -16.10 12.75 8.58
CA THR A 9 -14.87 12.31 7.91
C THR A 9 -14.33 11.04 8.51
N ILE A 10 -14.00 10.09 7.62
CA ILE A 10 -13.26 8.85 7.91
C ILE A 10 -11.91 8.97 7.22
N ALA A 11 -10.84 9.10 8.00
CA ALA A 11 -9.48 9.21 7.50
C ALA A 11 -8.77 7.86 7.62
N VAL A 12 -8.07 7.44 6.56
CA VAL A 12 -7.28 6.21 6.55
C VAL A 12 -5.80 6.56 6.45
N ALA A 13 -5.08 6.31 7.53
CA ALA A 13 -3.66 6.59 7.68
C ALA A 13 -2.85 5.32 7.99
N GLY A 14 -1.53 5.45 8.07
CA GLY A 14 -0.58 4.37 8.34
C GLY A 14 0.49 4.28 7.27
N THR A 15 1.54 3.53 7.50
CA THR A 15 2.66 3.44 6.56
C THR A 15 2.26 2.70 5.28
N HIS A 16 1.65 1.53 5.40
CA HIS A 16 1.24 0.68 4.26
C HIS A 16 -0.27 0.43 4.26
N GLY A 17 -0.83 0.14 3.07
CA GLY A 17 -2.22 -0.27 2.93
C GLY A 17 -3.24 0.86 2.86
N LYS A 18 -2.87 2.13 3.06
CA LYS A 18 -3.78 3.29 3.01
C LYS A 18 -4.73 3.25 1.80
N THR A 19 -4.17 3.26 0.60
CA THR A 19 -4.92 3.30 -0.66
C THR A 19 -5.93 2.16 -0.79
N THR A 20 -5.47 0.94 -0.53
CA THR A 20 -6.32 -0.26 -0.62
C THR A 20 -7.44 -0.24 0.41
N THR A 21 -7.12 0.12 1.66
CA THR A 21 -8.12 0.23 2.74
C THR A 21 -9.13 1.33 2.45
N THR A 22 -8.68 2.50 1.95
CA THR A 22 -9.57 3.60 1.55
C THR A 22 -10.50 3.18 0.41
N GLY A 23 -9.96 2.49 -0.61
CA GLY A 23 -10.75 1.97 -1.73
C GLY A 23 -11.79 0.93 -1.29
N MET A 24 -11.40 -0.03 -0.46
CA MET A 24 -12.30 -1.06 0.12
C MET A 24 -13.40 -0.41 0.97
N LEU A 25 -13.06 0.52 1.86
CA LEU A 25 -14.03 1.25 2.67
C LEU A 25 -15.01 2.03 1.80
N THR A 26 -14.51 2.75 0.81
CA THR A 26 -15.34 3.52 -0.12
C THR A 26 -16.32 2.62 -0.86
N LYS A 27 -15.85 1.42 -1.33
CA LYS A 27 -16.71 0.46 -2.01
C LYS A 27 -17.80 -0.09 -1.08
N ILE A 28 -17.47 -0.49 0.14
CA ILE A 28 -18.46 -0.95 1.12
C ILE A 28 -19.56 0.11 1.30
N LEU A 29 -19.19 1.37 1.50
CA LEU A 29 -20.15 2.44 1.73
C LEU A 29 -20.96 2.78 0.47
N ALA A 30 -20.34 2.77 -0.69
CA ALA A 30 -21.03 3.02 -1.97
C ALA A 30 -22.06 1.91 -2.27
N ASP A 31 -21.68 0.65 -2.12
CA ASP A 31 -22.57 -0.51 -2.33
C ASP A 31 -23.73 -0.52 -1.31
N ALA A 32 -23.51 0.02 -0.11
CA ALA A 32 -24.55 0.21 0.90
C ALA A 32 -25.46 1.44 0.66
N GLY A 33 -25.26 2.17 -0.43
CA GLY A 33 -26.07 3.35 -0.78
C GLY A 33 -25.75 4.63 0.01
N VAL A 34 -24.63 4.67 0.73
CA VAL A 34 -24.23 5.84 1.55
C VAL A 34 -23.83 7.05 0.70
N ARG A 35 -23.36 6.85 -0.54
CA ARG A 35 -22.88 7.91 -1.44
C ARG A 35 -21.75 8.76 -0.84
N PRO A 36 -20.63 8.15 -0.40
CA PRO A 36 -19.53 8.91 0.17
C PRO A 36 -18.83 9.75 -0.90
N THR A 37 -18.40 10.97 -0.53
CA THR A 37 -17.34 11.65 -1.27
C THR A 37 -16.01 11.02 -0.86
N ALA A 38 -15.17 10.60 -1.82
CA ALA A 38 -13.92 9.95 -1.49
C ALA A 38 -12.72 10.52 -2.27
N ILE A 39 -11.57 10.64 -1.59
CA ILE A 39 -10.27 10.95 -2.19
C ILE A 39 -9.30 9.83 -1.80
N ILE A 40 -8.77 9.15 -2.81
CA ILE A 40 -7.97 7.94 -2.68
C ILE A 40 -6.62 8.18 -3.36
N GLY A 41 -5.55 7.62 -2.85
CA GLY A 41 -4.18 7.86 -3.33
C GLY A 41 -3.88 7.28 -4.72
N SER A 42 -4.77 6.44 -5.27
CA SER A 42 -4.64 5.87 -6.61
C SER A 42 -6.00 5.58 -7.24
N ILE A 43 -6.03 5.33 -8.54
CA ILE A 43 -7.24 4.94 -9.27
C ILE A 43 -7.75 3.60 -8.74
N VAL A 44 -8.99 3.56 -8.27
CA VAL A 44 -9.69 2.34 -7.86
C VAL A 44 -10.44 1.78 -9.06
N ARG A 45 -10.22 0.51 -9.39
CA ARG A 45 -10.78 -0.13 -10.58
C ARG A 45 -12.31 -0.17 -10.58
N ASP A 46 -12.92 -0.31 -9.42
CA ASP A 46 -14.37 -0.31 -9.25
C ASP A 46 -15.01 1.04 -9.61
N PHE A 47 -14.27 2.14 -9.53
CA PHE A 47 -14.75 3.49 -9.81
C PHE A 47 -14.13 4.11 -11.06
N GLY A 48 -13.04 3.54 -11.60
CA GLY A 48 -12.27 4.11 -12.69
C GLY A 48 -11.61 5.45 -12.36
N SER A 49 -11.51 5.81 -11.07
CA SER A 49 -11.04 7.10 -10.58
C SER A 49 -10.39 6.98 -9.20
N ASN A 50 -9.61 7.98 -8.81
CA ASN A 50 -9.14 8.19 -7.45
C ASN A 50 -10.02 9.18 -6.66
N PHE A 51 -11.06 9.69 -7.30
CA PHE A 51 -12.07 10.56 -6.72
C PHE A 51 -13.46 10.01 -6.99
N LEU A 52 -14.27 9.87 -5.93
CA LEU A 52 -15.68 9.51 -6.03
C LEU A 52 -16.51 10.69 -5.52
N PRO A 53 -17.31 11.34 -6.38
CA PRO A 53 -18.25 12.37 -5.94
C PRO A 53 -19.43 11.72 -5.23
N GLY A 54 -19.74 12.21 -4.03
CA GLY A 54 -20.88 11.77 -3.25
C GLY A 54 -21.83 12.93 -2.92
N ASP A 55 -22.53 12.79 -1.78
CA ASP A 55 -23.24 13.89 -1.17
C ASP A 55 -22.38 14.56 -0.07
N ASP A 56 -22.85 15.67 0.48
CA ASP A 56 -22.09 16.48 1.44
C ASP A 56 -22.16 15.93 2.89
N LYS A 57 -22.36 14.62 3.09
CA LYS A 57 -22.54 14.01 4.41
C LYS A 57 -21.34 13.26 4.91
N VAL A 58 -20.74 12.41 4.06
CA VAL A 58 -19.65 11.50 4.41
C VAL A 58 -18.45 11.72 3.51
N PHE A 59 -17.29 11.92 4.14
CA PHE A 59 -16.02 12.06 3.45
C PHE A 59 -15.07 10.94 3.84
N VAL A 60 -14.61 10.16 2.86
CA VAL A 60 -13.57 9.15 3.03
C VAL A 60 -12.29 9.66 2.40
N VAL A 61 -11.22 9.71 3.16
CA VAL A 61 -9.97 10.28 2.67
C VAL A 61 -8.76 9.44 3.05
N GLU A 62 -7.89 9.19 2.06
CA GLU A 62 -6.55 8.71 2.33
C GLU A 62 -5.72 9.82 2.96
N ALA A 63 -5.24 9.60 4.16
CA ALA A 63 -4.55 10.60 4.97
C ALA A 63 -3.04 10.34 4.97
N CYS A 64 -2.28 11.24 4.35
CA CYS A 64 -0.83 11.15 4.24
C CYS A 64 -0.17 11.75 5.49
N GLU A 65 0.75 11.01 6.09
CA GLU A 65 1.57 11.43 7.22
C GLU A 65 2.70 12.39 6.83
N TYR A 66 3.14 12.32 5.57
CA TYR A 66 4.25 13.13 5.07
C TYR A 66 3.98 14.63 5.25
N ARG A 67 4.96 15.35 5.81
CA ARG A 67 4.86 16.78 6.15
C ARG A 67 3.64 17.11 7.03
N ASP A 68 3.26 16.17 7.87
CA ASP A 68 2.15 16.32 8.82
C ASP A 68 0.78 16.64 8.19
N HIS A 69 0.60 16.33 6.88
CA HIS A 69 -0.68 16.60 6.19
C HIS A 69 -1.87 15.92 6.87
N LEU A 70 -1.65 14.77 7.52
CA LEU A 70 -2.65 14.09 8.35
C LEU A 70 -3.24 15.03 9.41
N LEU A 71 -2.44 15.94 9.96
CA LEU A 71 -2.86 16.87 11.03
C LEU A 71 -3.76 18.01 10.53
N GLU A 72 -3.82 18.23 9.22
CA GLU A 72 -4.74 19.22 8.62
C GLU A 72 -6.19 18.70 8.56
N LEU A 73 -6.41 17.40 8.81
CA LEU A 73 -7.74 16.79 8.77
C LEU A 73 -8.43 16.87 10.14
N SER A 74 -9.76 16.81 10.11
CA SER A 74 -10.64 16.78 11.28
C SER A 74 -11.54 15.53 11.23
N PRO A 75 -10.98 14.31 11.34
CA PRO A 75 -11.78 13.10 11.21
C PRO A 75 -12.57 12.78 12.49
N GLU A 76 -13.77 12.21 12.32
CA GLU A 76 -14.51 11.54 13.38
C GLU A 76 -13.99 10.12 13.60
N ILE A 77 -13.55 9.47 12.52
CA ILE A 77 -13.00 8.12 12.56
C ILE A 77 -11.62 8.12 11.91
N LEU A 78 -10.62 7.61 12.64
CA LEU A 78 -9.26 7.43 12.15
C LEU A 78 -8.96 5.94 12.05
N VAL A 79 -8.56 5.49 10.88
CA VAL A 79 -7.98 4.17 10.67
C VAL A 79 -6.46 4.29 10.68
N ILE A 80 -5.77 3.46 11.48
CA ILE A 80 -4.33 3.31 11.48
C ILE A 80 -4.03 1.87 11.06
N THR A 81 -3.57 1.68 9.83
CA THR A 81 -3.32 0.34 9.28
C THR A 81 -2.12 -0.33 9.93
N ASN A 82 -1.01 0.37 10.02
CA ASN A 82 0.26 -0.04 10.64
C ASN A 82 1.19 1.17 10.75
N LEU A 83 2.30 1.04 11.53
CA LEU A 83 3.31 2.09 11.67
C LEU A 83 4.71 1.49 11.55
N GLU A 84 5.43 1.88 10.51
CA GLU A 84 6.85 1.60 10.29
C GLU A 84 7.54 2.89 9.86
N LEU A 85 8.85 3.01 10.10
CA LEU A 85 9.60 4.17 9.64
C LEU A 85 9.57 4.22 8.11
N ASP A 86 9.07 5.32 7.56
CA ASP A 86 9.14 5.68 6.14
C ASP A 86 9.33 7.20 6.02
N HIS A 87 9.44 7.70 4.80
CA HIS A 87 9.71 9.12 4.55
C HIS A 87 10.92 9.63 5.33
N THR A 88 12.02 8.90 5.25
CA THR A 88 13.27 9.17 5.98
C THR A 88 13.91 10.53 5.63
N ASP A 89 13.46 11.15 4.56
CA ASP A 89 13.77 12.53 4.17
C ASP A 89 13.05 13.58 5.04
N PHE A 90 11.98 13.20 5.74
CA PHE A 90 11.21 14.07 6.63
C PHE A 90 11.20 13.57 8.08
N PHE A 91 10.99 12.28 8.31
CA PHE A 91 11.01 11.69 9.65
C PHE A 91 12.38 11.07 9.96
N PRO A 92 13.17 11.69 10.85
CA PRO A 92 14.51 11.18 11.19
C PRO A 92 14.47 9.88 12.02
N SER A 93 13.31 9.54 12.57
CA SER A 93 13.14 8.34 13.40
C SER A 93 11.67 7.89 13.45
N LEU A 94 11.45 6.62 13.83
CA LEU A 94 10.12 6.10 14.11
C LEU A 94 9.41 6.91 15.21
N SER A 95 10.12 7.39 16.22
CA SER A 95 9.56 8.23 17.29
C SER A 95 9.03 9.57 16.76
N ALA A 96 9.69 10.18 15.76
CA ALA A 96 9.21 11.38 15.10
C ALA A 96 7.89 11.11 14.35
N LEU A 97 7.82 10.03 13.57
CA LEU A 97 6.60 9.58 12.91
C LEU A 97 5.48 9.30 13.92
N GLN A 98 5.78 8.59 15.00
CA GLN A 98 4.82 8.30 16.08
C GLN A 98 4.27 9.57 16.73
N SER A 99 5.06 10.65 16.81
CA SER A 99 4.58 11.93 17.35
C SER A 99 3.49 12.55 16.48
N THR A 100 3.62 12.50 15.16
CA THR A 100 2.56 12.92 14.22
C THR A 100 1.28 12.10 14.41
N PHE A 101 1.42 10.77 14.50
CA PHE A 101 0.25 9.90 14.69
C PHE A 101 -0.40 10.09 16.07
N ARG A 102 0.38 10.33 17.12
CA ARG A 102 -0.17 10.65 18.46
C ARG A 102 -0.99 11.93 18.41
N ALA A 103 -0.46 12.98 17.78
CA ALA A 103 -1.19 14.22 17.61
C ALA A 103 -2.49 14.02 16.81
N ALA A 104 -2.50 13.15 15.78
CA ALA A 104 -3.69 12.80 15.04
C ALA A 104 -4.72 12.05 15.91
N VAL A 105 -4.27 11.08 16.72
CA VAL A 105 -5.11 10.32 17.67
C VAL A 105 -5.78 11.24 18.69
N GLU A 106 -5.05 12.22 19.23
CA GLU A 106 -5.56 13.20 20.22
C GLU A 106 -6.66 14.12 19.65
N LYS A 107 -6.66 14.33 18.32
CA LYS A 107 -7.69 15.13 17.62
C LYS A 107 -9.02 14.40 17.46
N ILE A 108 -9.04 13.06 17.58
CA ILE A 108 -10.29 12.30 17.41
C ILE A 108 -11.24 12.61 18.58
N PRO A 109 -12.47 13.04 18.31
CA PRO A 109 -13.39 13.39 19.37
C PRO A 109 -13.82 12.17 20.20
N ALA A 110 -14.19 12.37 21.46
CA ALA A 110 -14.54 11.27 22.38
C ALA A 110 -15.69 10.36 21.87
N HIS A 111 -16.59 10.91 21.06
CA HIS A 111 -17.68 10.15 20.43
C HIS A 111 -17.24 9.41 19.15
N GLY A 112 -16.04 9.68 18.66
CA GLY A 112 -15.47 9.07 17.46
C GLY A 112 -14.92 7.67 17.70
N ALA A 113 -14.11 7.20 16.74
CA ALA A 113 -13.46 5.90 16.84
C ALA A 113 -12.06 5.90 16.20
N ILE A 114 -11.18 5.07 16.76
CA ILE A 114 -9.87 4.76 16.18
C ILE A 114 -9.86 3.28 15.85
N ILE A 115 -9.69 2.95 14.57
CA ILE A 115 -9.62 1.58 14.07
C ILE A 115 -8.14 1.23 13.93
N ALA A 116 -7.65 0.29 14.72
CA ALA A 116 -6.23 0.00 14.78
C ALA A 116 -5.96 -1.44 15.25
N ASN A 117 -4.72 -1.90 15.07
CA ASN A 117 -4.21 -3.11 15.71
C ASN A 117 -3.49 -2.71 17.02
N PRO A 118 -4.09 -2.86 18.20
CA PRO A 118 -3.46 -2.48 19.46
C PRO A 118 -2.33 -3.43 19.90
N ASN A 119 -2.18 -4.58 19.23
CA ASN A 119 -1.11 -5.55 19.51
C ASN A 119 0.17 -5.24 18.71
N ASP A 120 0.12 -4.36 17.72
CA ASP A 120 1.33 -3.83 17.09
C ASP A 120 1.98 -2.82 18.03
N PRO A 121 3.24 -3.04 18.48
CA PRO A 121 3.89 -2.18 19.46
C PRO A 121 4.05 -0.73 18.98
N ASN A 122 4.25 -0.51 17.68
CA ASN A 122 4.41 0.83 17.12
C ASN A 122 3.06 1.59 17.10
N VAL A 123 1.98 0.89 16.81
CA VAL A 123 0.61 1.42 16.87
C VAL A 123 0.18 1.62 18.31
N ALA A 124 0.39 0.65 19.19
CA ALA A 124 0.07 0.76 20.62
C ALA A 124 0.70 2.00 21.29
N ALA A 125 1.92 2.36 20.87
CA ALA A 125 2.62 3.54 21.39
C ALA A 125 1.90 4.85 21.10
N VAL A 126 1.17 4.96 20.00
CA VAL A 126 0.44 6.17 19.60
C VAL A 126 -1.00 6.20 20.09
N LEU A 127 -1.55 5.06 20.50
CA LEU A 127 -2.92 4.97 21.02
C LEU A 127 -3.05 5.43 22.48
N LYS A 128 -1.93 5.59 23.18
CA LYS A 128 -1.90 6.05 24.58
C LYS A 128 -2.48 7.47 24.68
N GLY A 129 -3.48 7.64 25.54
CA GLY A 129 -4.15 8.94 25.71
C GLY A 129 -5.28 9.22 24.74
N ALA A 130 -5.66 8.26 23.87
CA ALA A 130 -6.82 8.37 23.03
C ALA A 130 -8.09 8.64 23.84
N LYS A 131 -8.89 9.64 23.42
CA LYS A 131 -10.19 9.97 24.04
C LYS A 131 -11.33 9.15 23.39
N ALA A 132 -11.16 8.83 22.12
CA ALA A 132 -12.10 8.03 21.34
C ALA A 132 -11.94 6.53 21.65
N ARG A 133 -12.99 5.76 21.38
CA ARG A 133 -12.93 4.30 21.52
C ARG A 133 -11.97 3.71 20.49
N ILE A 134 -11.15 2.77 20.94
CA ILE A 134 -10.25 2.00 20.08
C ILE A 134 -11.00 0.71 19.69
N ILE A 135 -10.99 0.41 18.39
CA ILE A 135 -11.60 -0.81 17.82
C ILE A 135 -10.48 -1.62 17.17
N ASP A 136 -10.22 -2.81 17.72
CA ASP A 136 -9.30 -3.79 17.16
C ASP A 136 -9.93 -4.41 15.92
N TYR A 137 -9.32 -4.15 14.76
CA TYR A 137 -9.80 -4.71 13.50
C TYR A 137 -9.33 -6.15 13.26
N THR A 138 -8.28 -6.61 13.95
CA THR A 138 -7.62 -7.90 13.67
C THR A 138 -8.55 -9.10 13.86
N GLN A 139 -9.56 -8.97 14.70
CA GLN A 139 -10.51 -10.03 15.04
C GLN A 139 -11.72 -10.10 14.09
N LYS A 140 -11.80 -9.21 13.09
CA LYS A 140 -12.93 -9.23 12.15
C LYS A 140 -12.85 -10.41 11.19
N ALA A 141 -13.96 -11.15 11.11
CA ALA A 141 -14.14 -12.16 10.07
C ALA A 141 -14.38 -11.46 8.72
N ILE A 142 -13.64 -11.89 7.71
CA ILE A 142 -13.81 -11.49 6.32
C ILE A 142 -13.94 -12.74 5.46
N GLY A 143 -14.65 -12.64 4.35
CA GLY A 143 -14.73 -13.72 3.36
C GLY A 143 -13.47 -13.81 2.49
N SER A 144 -13.59 -14.54 1.39
CA SER A 144 -12.56 -14.56 0.35
C SER A 144 -12.43 -13.19 -0.33
N LEU A 145 -11.21 -12.85 -0.70
CA LEU A 145 -10.89 -11.63 -1.45
C LEU A 145 -10.32 -11.99 -2.83
N GLN A 146 -10.50 -11.11 -3.81
CA GLN A 146 -9.78 -11.21 -5.08
C GLN A 146 -8.31 -10.84 -4.93
N LEU A 147 -8.01 -9.94 -3.99
CA LEU A 147 -6.65 -9.52 -3.68
C LEU A 147 -5.95 -10.55 -2.81
N VAL A 148 -4.65 -10.73 -3.04
CA VAL A 148 -3.83 -11.75 -2.39
C VAL A 148 -3.08 -11.21 -1.17
N GLY A 149 -2.66 -12.13 -0.31
CA GLY A 149 -1.78 -11.89 0.82
C GLY A 149 -2.51 -11.43 2.09
N GLU A 150 -1.93 -11.80 3.25
CA GLU A 150 -2.51 -11.46 4.55
C GLU A 150 -2.64 -9.95 4.76
N PHE A 151 -1.73 -9.16 4.20
CA PHE A 151 -1.81 -7.70 4.30
C PHE A 151 -3.08 -7.11 3.65
N ASN A 152 -3.61 -7.72 2.58
CA ASN A 152 -4.89 -7.32 2.01
C ASN A 152 -6.08 -7.80 2.85
N ARG A 153 -5.95 -8.93 3.52
CA ARG A 153 -6.92 -9.37 4.53
C ARG A 153 -6.97 -8.40 5.72
N GLU A 154 -5.81 -7.91 6.19
CA GLU A 154 -5.74 -6.86 7.22
C GLU A 154 -6.38 -5.54 6.75
N ASN A 155 -6.08 -5.09 5.53
CA ASN A 155 -6.71 -3.91 4.92
C ASN A 155 -8.25 -4.05 4.88
N ALA A 156 -8.75 -5.23 4.52
CA ALA A 156 -10.18 -5.51 4.46
C ALA A 156 -10.83 -5.50 5.85
N ARG A 157 -10.17 -6.09 6.87
CA ARG A 157 -10.62 -6.05 8.27
C ARG A 157 -10.72 -4.61 8.78
N ALA A 158 -9.72 -3.79 8.48
CA ALA A 158 -9.69 -2.39 8.87
C ALA A 158 -10.82 -1.59 8.17
N ALA A 159 -11.02 -1.80 6.86
CA ALA A 159 -12.10 -1.17 6.10
C ALA A 159 -13.49 -1.56 6.61
N LEU A 160 -13.73 -2.86 6.88
CA LEU A 160 -14.96 -3.36 7.44
C LEU A 160 -15.24 -2.75 8.83
N SER A 161 -14.22 -2.73 9.69
CA SER A 161 -14.33 -2.16 11.03
C SER A 161 -14.67 -0.67 11.00
N ALA A 162 -14.06 0.08 10.08
CA ALA A 162 -14.34 1.50 9.89
C ALA A 162 -15.77 1.74 9.37
N ALA A 163 -16.22 0.94 8.38
CA ALA A 163 -17.57 1.03 7.85
C ALA A 163 -18.64 0.76 8.94
N GLN A 164 -18.45 -0.29 9.75
CA GLN A 164 -19.37 -0.62 10.85
C GLN A 164 -19.32 0.40 11.99
N ALA A 165 -18.15 0.99 12.28
CA ALA A 165 -18.03 2.05 13.27
C ALA A 165 -18.79 3.31 12.84
N ALA A 166 -18.72 3.64 11.53
CA ALA A 166 -19.45 4.77 10.95
C ALA A 166 -20.96 4.49 10.81
N PHE A 167 -21.32 3.28 10.45
CA PHE A 167 -22.71 2.86 10.18
C PHE A 167 -23.04 1.56 10.91
N PRO A 168 -23.42 1.61 12.19
CA PRO A 168 -23.66 0.40 13.01
C PRO A 168 -24.77 -0.52 12.48
N LEU A 169 -25.68 0.01 11.65
CA LEU A 169 -26.78 -0.77 11.04
C LEU A 169 -26.38 -1.40 9.68
N LEU A 170 -25.15 -1.21 9.24
CA LEU A 170 -24.63 -1.82 8.01
C LEU A 170 -24.56 -3.34 8.18
N SER A 171 -25.21 -4.10 7.25
CA SER A 171 -25.14 -5.56 7.26
C SER A 171 -23.69 -6.03 7.11
N PRO A 172 -23.16 -6.82 8.06
CA PRO A 172 -21.84 -7.43 7.95
C PRO A 172 -21.70 -8.28 6.68
N GLU A 173 -22.75 -9.04 6.32
CA GLU A 173 -22.75 -9.92 5.16
C GLU A 173 -22.66 -9.13 3.86
N ALA A 174 -23.42 -8.03 3.74
CA ALA A 174 -23.36 -7.14 2.57
C ALA A 174 -21.97 -6.48 2.43
N ALA A 175 -21.39 -6.04 3.55
CA ALA A 175 -20.04 -5.45 3.55
C ALA A 175 -18.95 -6.47 3.17
N VAL A 176 -19.05 -7.71 3.67
CA VAL A 176 -18.14 -8.80 3.28
C VAL A 176 -18.32 -9.16 1.81
N HIS A 177 -19.55 -9.16 1.30
CA HIS A 177 -19.83 -9.36 -0.13
C HIS A 177 -19.16 -8.25 -0.97
N SER A 178 -19.30 -6.97 -0.60
CA SER A 178 -18.63 -5.86 -1.29
C SER A 178 -17.11 -6.04 -1.34
N LEU A 179 -16.49 -6.48 -0.23
CA LEU A 179 -15.06 -6.77 -0.16
C LEU A 179 -14.64 -7.89 -1.12
N SER A 180 -15.45 -8.96 -1.24
CA SER A 180 -15.17 -10.08 -2.14
C SER A 180 -15.22 -9.69 -3.62
N GLN A 181 -15.90 -8.58 -3.95
CA GLN A 181 -16.02 -8.05 -5.31
C GLN A 181 -15.00 -6.93 -5.61
N PHE A 182 -14.20 -6.50 -4.62
CA PHE A 182 -13.23 -5.41 -4.80
C PHE A 182 -12.12 -5.79 -5.76
N LYS A 183 -11.99 -5.04 -6.85
CA LYS A 183 -11.10 -5.32 -7.98
C LYS A 183 -9.67 -4.79 -7.80
N GLY A 184 -9.41 -4.07 -6.69
CA GLY A 184 -8.12 -3.46 -6.42
C GLY A 184 -7.95 -2.05 -6.99
N SER A 185 -6.72 -1.56 -6.86
CA SER A 185 -6.33 -0.21 -7.32
C SER A 185 -5.15 -0.29 -8.27
N TRP A 186 -5.00 0.72 -9.10
CA TRP A 186 -3.89 0.87 -10.03
C TRP A 186 -2.56 0.70 -9.30
N ARG A 187 -1.69 -0.14 -9.88
CA ARG A 187 -0.37 -0.50 -9.34
C ARG A 187 -0.40 -1.12 -7.92
N ARG A 188 -1.42 -1.91 -7.58
CA ARG A 188 -1.49 -2.68 -6.32
C ARG A 188 -1.68 -4.16 -6.64
N PHE A 189 -0.57 -4.86 -6.90
CA PHE A 189 -0.50 -6.23 -7.41
C PHE A 189 -1.45 -6.39 -8.62
N GLU A 190 -1.30 -5.47 -9.55
CA GLU A 190 -2.18 -5.33 -10.71
C GLU A 190 -1.75 -6.26 -11.83
N TYR A 191 -2.66 -7.10 -12.31
CA TYR A 191 -2.44 -7.90 -13.50
C TYR A 191 -2.41 -7.00 -14.74
N LYS A 192 -1.33 -7.10 -15.53
CA LYS A 192 -1.12 -6.30 -16.75
C LYS A 192 -1.34 -7.11 -18.02
N GLY A 193 -1.18 -8.43 -17.97
CA GLY A 193 -1.28 -9.32 -19.14
C GLY A 193 -0.23 -10.42 -19.10
N GLU A 194 0.07 -10.96 -20.30
CA GLU A 194 1.09 -11.98 -20.52
C GLU A 194 2.11 -11.49 -21.54
N THR A 195 3.36 -11.92 -21.40
CA THR A 195 4.37 -11.70 -22.43
C THR A 195 4.10 -12.59 -23.66
N PRO A 196 4.68 -12.29 -24.84
CA PRO A 196 4.60 -13.18 -26.00
C PRO A 196 5.11 -14.61 -25.74
N GLN A 197 5.92 -14.82 -24.69
CA GLN A 197 6.44 -16.13 -24.28
C GLN A 197 5.59 -16.78 -23.17
N GLY A 198 4.42 -16.22 -22.82
CA GLY A 198 3.46 -16.78 -21.85
C GLY A 198 3.78 -16.55 -20.39
N ALA A 199 4.73 -15.65 -20.05
CA ALA A 199 4.95 -15.25 -18.65
C ALA A 199 3.86 -14.27 -18.20
N LEU A 200 3.29 -14.48 -17.00
CA LEU A 200 2.33 -13.56 -16.40
C LEU A 200 3.01 -12.28 -15.94
N VAL A 201 2.39 -11.14 -16.17
CA VAL A 201 2.94 -9.82 -15.79
C VAL A 201 2.03 -9.12 -14.79
N TYR A 202 2.60 -8.72 -13.68
CA TYR A 202 1.96 -7.91 -12.64
C TYR A 202 2.78 -6.66 -12.36
N ASP A 203 2.13 -5.61 -11.86
CA ASP A 203 2.79 -4.38 -11.38
C ASP A 203 2.34 -4.04 -9.97
N ASP A 204 3.29 -3.60 -9.14
CA ASP A 204 3.04 -3.17 -7.77
C ASP A 204 3.80 -1.90 -7.41
N TYR A 205 3.17 -1.04 -6.66
CA TYR A 205 3.75 0.21 -6.17
C TYR A 205 4.72 0.00 -4.99
N ALA A 206 4.97 -1.24 -4.58
CA ALA A 206 5.84 -1.59 -3.45
C ALA A 206 7.22 -0.93 -3.59
N HIS A 207 7.56 -0.05 -2.64
CA HIS A 207 8.80 0.72 -2.62
C HIS A 207 9.44 0.82 -1.22
N HIS A 208 8.89 0.11 -0.26
CA HIS A 208 9.43 -0.12 1.09
C HIS A 208 9.75 -1.62 1.25
N PRO A 209 10.81 -2.01 1.99
CA PRO A 209 11.21 -3.43 2.10
C PRO A 209 10.09 -4.35 2.57
N THR A 210 9.31 -3.91 3.56
CA THR A 210 8.14 -4.65 4.05
C THR A 210 7.11 -4.87 2.95
N ALA A 211 6.83 -3.84 2.14
CA ALA A 211 5.89 -3.95 1.02
C ALA A 211 6.41 -4.91 -0.06
N VAL A 212 7.70 -4.81 -0.44
CA VAL A 212 8.35 -5.73 -1.39
C VAL A 212 8.24 -7.18 -0.89
N THR A 213 8.60 -7.42 0.38
CA THR A 213 8.47 -8.73 1.01
C THR A 213 7.05 -9.27 0.93
N LYS A 214 6.08 -8.49 1.39
CA LYS A 214 4.66 -8.89 1.42
C LYS A 214 4.08 -9.16 0.02
N THR A 215 4.52 -8.40 -0.99
CA THR A 215 4.10 -8.62 -2.38
C THR A 215 4.66 -9.94 -2.91
N ILE A 216 5.94 -10.25 -2.67
CA ILE A 216 6.55 -11.52 -3.09
C ILE A 216 5.88 -12.70 -2.37
N GLU A 217 5.64 -12.60 -1.07
CA GLU A 217 4.95 -13.64 -0.28
C GLU A 217 3.51 -13.86 -0.76
N GLY A 218 2.76 -12.80 -1.01
CA GLY A 218 1.42 -12.89 -1.59
C GLY A 218 1.40 -13.48 -3.01
N ALA A 219 2.41 -13.15 -3.82
CA ALA A 219 2.60 -13.75 -5.13
C ALA A 219 2.85 -15.25 -5.03
N ARG A 220 3.69 -15.69 -4.09
CA ARG A 220 3.98 -17.10 -3.82
C ARG A 220 2.74 -17.86 -3.31
N GLU A 221 1.92 -17.22 -2.46
CA GLU A 221 0.65 -17.80 -2.00
C GLU A 221 -0.31 -18.07 -3.19
N LYS A 222 -0.43 -17.09 -4.10
CA LYS A 222 -1.36 -17.19 -5.24
C LYS A 222 -0.85 -18.11 -6.36
N PHE A 223 0.46 -18.15 -6.58
CA PHE A 223 1.11 -18.85 -7.67
C PHE A 223 2.25 -19.75 -7.16
N PRO A 224 1.92 -20.79 -6.37
CA PRO A 224 2.94 -21.61 -5.69
C PRO A 224 3.91 -22.31 -6.65
N ASP A 225 3.44 -22.64 -7.85
CA ASP A 225 4.22 -23.39 -8.85
C ASP A 225 4.95 -22.51 -9.88
N LYS A 226 4.81 -21.16 -9.77
CA LYS A 226 5.47 -20.26 -10.71
C LYS A 226 6.80 -19.74 -10.18
N LYS A 227 7.78 -19.64 -11.07
CA LYS A 227 9.01 -18.89 -10.83
C LYS A 227 8.68 -17.40 -10.69
N ILE A 228 9.05 -16.78 -9.57
CA ILE A 228 8.84 -15.34 -9.33
C ILE A 228 10.07 -14.56 -9.76
N VAL A 229 9.90 -13.69 -10.75
CA VAL A 229 10.91 -12.75 -11.24
C VAL A 229 10.47 -11.31 -10.92
N VAL A 230 11.29 -10.60 -10.16
CA VAL A 230 11.02 -9.22 -9.75
C VAL A 230 11.90 -8.24 -10.50
N ALA A 231 11.33 -7.19 -11.07
CA ALA A 231 12.07 -6.01 -11.53
C ALA A 231 11.78 -4.85 -10.56
N PHE A 232 12.76 -4.50 -9.74
CA PHE A 232 12.62 -3.52 -8.68
C PHE A 232 13.26 -2.19 -9.04
N HIS A 233 12.50 -1.08 -8.92
CA HIS A 233 12.97 0.28 -9.10
C HIS A 233 13.05 1.01 -7.75
N PRO A 234 14.22 1.05 -7.11
CA PRO A 234 14.39 1.73 -5.83
C PRO A 234 14.02 3.21 -5.96
N HIS A 235 13.35 3.75 -4.94
CA HIS A 235 12.87 5.13 -4.94
C HIS A 235 13.51 5.90 -3.78
N LEU A 236 14.24 6.98 -4.09
CA LEU A 236 15.04 7.83 -3.20
C LEU A 236 16.36 7.16 -2.75
N TYR A 237 17.44 7.94 -2.81
CA TYR A 237 18.74 7.51 -2.30
C TYR A 237 18.73 7.33 -0.79
N SER A 238 18.11 8.27 -0.05
CA SER A 238 17.99 8.22 1.40
C SER A 238 17.28 6.96 1.88
N ARG A 239 16.13 6.60 1.27
CA ARG A 239 15.40 5.39 1.63
C ARG A 239 16.20 4.14 1.28
N THR A 240 16.76 4.05 0.08
CA THR A 240 17.54 2.89 -0.35
C THR A 240 18.73 2.68 0.58
N LYS A 241 19.44 3.75 0.99
CA LYS A 241 20.55 3.70 1.91
C LYS A 241 20.13 3.28 3.33
N SER A 242 19.05 3.87 3.84
CA SER A 242 18.55 3.59 5.19
C SER A 242 18.07 2.15 5.37
N PHE A 243 17.55 1.54 4.32
CA PHE A 243 16.98 0.19 4.34
C PHE A 243 17.71 -0.80 3.41
N LEU A 244 19.01 -0.55 3.17
CA LEU A 244 19.77 -1.32 2.19
C LEU A 244 19.76 -2.84 2.47
N LYS A 245 19.97 -3.23 3.73
CA LYS A 245 19.95 -4.64 4.17
C LYS A 245 18.56 -5.26 4.07
N GLU A 246 17.57 -4.51 4.46
CA GLU A 246 16.16 -4.95 4.43
C GLU A 246 15.68 -5.14 2.99
N PHE A 247 16.05 -4.23 2.07
CA PHE A 247 15.77 -4.40 0.64
C PHE A 247 16.49 -5.63 0.06
N ALA A 248 17.77 -5.82 0.40
CA ALA A 248 18.53 -6.97 -0.04
C ALA A 248 17.86 -8.28 0.42
N GLY A 249 17.47 -8.36 1.69
CA GLY A 249 16.75 -9.52 2.23
C GLY A 249 15.36 -9.73 1.62
N ALA A 250 14.65 -8.64 1.28
CA ALA A 250 13.34 -8.72 0.62
C ALA A 250 13.47 -9.26 -0.82
N LEU A 251 14.41 -8.73 -1.61
CA LEU A 251 14.63 -9.13 -3.00
C LEU A 251 15.14 -10.57 -3.12
N ALA A 252 15.96 -11.02 -2.18
CA ALA A 252 16.47 -12.41 -2.12
C ALA A 252 15.37 -13.46 -1.93
N LYS A 253 14.12 -13.08 -1.58
CA LYS A 253 12.96 -13.98 -1.51
C LYS A 253 12.37 -14.37 -2.88
N ALA A 254 12.69 -13.60 -3.93
CA ALA A 254 12.32 -13.93 -5.29
C ALA A 254 13.26 -15.03 -5.86
N ASP A 255 12.80 -15.79 -6.86
CA ASP A 255 13.64 -16.75 -7.55
C ASP A 255 14.70 -16.04 -8.42
N LYS A 256 14.37 -14.85 -8.89
CA LYS A 256 15.27 -13.91 -9.57
C LYS A 256 14.80 -12.49 -9.33
N ALA A 257 15.73 -11.57 -9.10
CA ALA A 257 15.41 -10.15 -9.09
C ALA A 257 16.38 -9.33 -9.95
N ILE A 258 15.85 -8.26 -10.52
CA ILE A 258 16.60 -7.27 -11.31
C ILE A 258 16.38 -5.92 -10.64
N VAL A 259 17.46 -5.20 -10.35
CA VAL A 259 17.40 -3.87 -9.72
C VAL A 259 17.74 -2.81 -10.75
N ALA A 260 16.81 -1.88 -10.96
CA ALA A 260 16.98 -0.71 -11.81
C ALA A 260 17.77 0.39 -11.09
N PRO A 261 18.35 1.36 -11.81
CA PRO A 261 18.95 2.56 -11.21
C PRO A 261 18.00 3.26 -10.26
N ILE A 262 18.53 3.83 -9.17
CA ILE A 262 17.70 4.49 -8.15
C ILE A 262 16.98 5.70 -8.77
N TYR A 263 15.65 5.76 -8.59
CA TYR A 263 14.85 6.92 -8.94
C TYR A 263 15.05 8.02 -7.89
N ALA A 264 15.79 9.06 -8.27
CA ALA A 264 16.18 10.14 -7.36
C ALA A 264 14.99 11.00 -6.89
N ALA A 265 13.92 11.09 -7.71
CA ALA A 265 12.80 12.00 -7.49
C ALA A 265 13.28 13.44 -7.20
N ARG A 266 13.26 13.83 -5.93
CA ARG A 266 13.66 15.18 -5.47
C ARG A 266 15.05 15.25 -4.84
N GLU A 267 15.77 14.13 -4.78
CA GLU A 267 17.09 14.07 -4.13
C GLU A 267 18.24 14.27 -5.12
N VAL A 268 19.36 14.75 -4.59
CA VAL A 268 20.64 14.75 -5.30
C VAL A 268 21.22 13.32 -5.21
N PRO A 269 21.84 12.80 -6.29
CA PRO A 269 22.50 11.50 -6.26
C PRO A 269 23.51 11.36 -5.11
N ASP A 270 23.42 10.25 -4.37
CA ASP A 270 24.34 9.86 -3.31
C ASP A 270 25.21 8.69 -3.80
N ALA A 271 26.49 8.94 -4.05
CA ALA A 271 27.42 7.93 -4.52
C ALA A 271 27.71 6.79 -3.52
N SER A 272 27.26 6.92 -2.27
CA SER A 272 27.44 5.87 -1.25
C SER A 272 26.42 4.73 -1.36
N VAL A 273 25.42 4.86 -2.23
CA VAL A 273 24.40 3.83 -2.48
C VAL A 273 24.05 3.78 -3.96
N SER A 274 23.93 2.57 -4.50
CA SER A 274 23.52 2.35 -5.89
C SER A 274 22.69 1.07 -6.02
N HIS A 275 22.06 0.88 -7.17
CA HIS A 275 21.39 -0.36 -7.53
C HIS A 275 22.36 -1.55 -7.58
N THR A 276 23.60 -1.33 -8.00
CA THR A 276 24.66 -2.35 -8.00
C THR A 276 25.02 -2.78 -6.60
N ILE A 277 25.26 -1.82 -5.68
CA ILE A 277 25.52 -2.13 -4.26
C ILE A 277 24.37 -2.92 -3.64
N LEU A 278 23.12 -2.57 -3.97
CA LEU A 278 21.95 -3.30 -3.49
C LEU A 278 21.90 -4.73 -4.05
N ALA A 279 22.15 -4.90 -5.34
CA ALA A 279 22.15 -6.22 -5.98
C ALA A 279 23.26 -7.12 -5.41
N ASP A 280 24.47 -6.61 -5.27
CA ASP A 280 25.61 -7.34 -4.69
C ASP A 280 25.33 -7.80 -3.25
N MET A 281 24.69 -6.94 -2.45
CA MET A 281 24.29 -7.28 -1.08
C MET A 281 23.20 -8.34 -1.03
N ALA A 282 22.30 -8.37 -2.01
CA ALA A 282 21.18 -9.31 -2.06
C ALA A 282 21.58 -10.72 -2.53
N GLY A 283 22.75 -10.87 -3.17
CA GLY A 283 23.33 -12.15 -3.56
C GLY A 283 23.04 -12.59 -5.00
N ASN A 284 23.43 -13.79 -5.34
CA ASN A 284 23.56 -14.28 -6.73
C ASN A 284 22.24 -14.37 -7.53
N THR A 285 21.09 -14.34 -6.88
CA THR A 285 19.78 -14.33 -7.56
C THR A 285 19.33 -12.92 -7.96
N VAL A 286 20.10 -11.89 -7.58
CA VAL A 286 19.78 -10.48 -7.82
C VAL A 286 20.85 -9.85 -8.69
N THR A 287 20.44 -9.19 -9.77
CA THR A 287 21.33 -8.51 -10.70
C THR A 287 20.94 -7.05 -10.86
N ALA A 288 21.89 -6.17 -11.04
CA ALA A 288 21.67 -4.79 -11.43
C ALA A 288 21.72 -4.63 -12.95
N LEU A 289 20.81 -3.85 -13.52
CA LEU A 289 20.83 -3.43 -14.92
C LEU A 289 20.72 -1.91 -15.00
N ASP A 290 21.39 -1.30 -15.97
CA ASP A 290 21.57 0.15 -16.01
C ASP A 290 20.46 0.91 -16.77
N SER A 291 19.56 0.18 -17.46
CA SER A 291 18.48 0.79 -18.23
C SER A 291 17.20 -0.04 -18.22
N PHE A 292 16.07 0.64 -18.46
CA PHE A 292 14.77 -0.05 -18.64
C PHE A 292 14.74 -0.90 -19.92
N ASP A 293 15.53 -0.57 -20.94
CA ASP A 293 15.62 -1.37 -22.16
C ASP A 293 16.31 -2.71 -21.91
N GLU A 294 17.39 -2.73 -21.10
CA GLU A 294 18.03 -3.97 -20.66
C GLU A 294 17.09 -4.80 -19.80
N ILE A 295 16.37 -4.17 -18.85
CA ILE A 295 15.38 -4.82 -18.00
C ILE A 295 14.27 -5.42 -18.86
N ARG A 296 13.72 -4.67 -19.80
CA ARG A 296 12.70 -5.14 -20.75
C ARG A 296 13.18 -6.37 -21.51
N THR A 297 14.39 -6.32 -22.06
CA THR A 297 14.99 -7.43 -22.81
C THR A 297 15.13 -8.68 -21.93
N ALA A 298 15.60 -8.50 -20.69
CA ALA A 298 15.76 -9.61 -19.73
C ALA A 298 14.41 -10.22 -19.31
N LEU A 299 13.36 -9.42 -19.17
CA LEU A 299 12.02 -9.87 -18.80
C LEU A 299 11.31 -10.58 -19.99
N LEU A 300 11.49 -10.10 -21.21
CA LEU A 300 10.94 -10.73 -22.42
C LEU A 300 11.56 -12.13 -22.68
N ALA A 301 12.70 -12.45 -22.13
CA ALA A 301 13.30 -13.78 -22.21
C ALA A 301 12.67 -14.81 -21.25
N GLU A 302 11.88 -14.37 -20.27
CA GLU A 302 11.16 -15.24 -19.34
C GLU A 302 9.99 -15.93 -20.05
N LYS A 303 9.75 -17.22 -19.73
CA LYS A 303 8.80 -18.08 -20.43
C LYS A 303 7.57 -18.38 -19.59
N GLU A 304 6.63 -19.08 -20.18
CA GLU A 304 5.52 -19.73 -19.46
C GLU A 304 6.02 -20.45 -18.20
N GLY A 305 5.22 -20.41 -17.12
CA GLY A 305 5.64 -20.86 -15.79
C GLY A 305 6.29 -19.77 -14.95
N THR A 306 6.54 -18.56 -15.51
CA THR A 306 7.08 -17.42 -14.78
C THR A 306 5.99 -16.41 -14.43
N LEU A 307 6.10 -15.82 -13.24
CA LEU A 307 5.40 -14.63 -12.81
C LEU A 307 6.40 -13.47 -12.73
N ILE A 308 6.24 -12.49 -13.58
CA ILE A 308 7.01 -11.24 -13.59
C ILE A 308 6.27 -10.21 -12.74
N ILE A 309 6.97 -9.54 -11.84
CA ILE A 309 6.41 -8.44 -11.04
C ILE A 309 7.32 -7.22 -11.16
N THR A 310 6.84 -6.15 -11.79
CA THR A 310 7.51 -4.84 -11.69
C THR A 310 7.13 -4.18 -10.37
N MET A 311 8.11 -3.64 -9.63
CA MET A 311 7.88 -3.04 -8.32
C MET A 311 8.59 -1.70 -8.17
N GLY A 312 7.90 -0.72 -7.60
CA GLY A 312 8.50 0.57 -7.24
C GLY A 312 7.57 1.76 -7.45
N ALA A 313 7.85 2.87 -6.77
CA ALA A 313 7.07 4.10 -6.89
C ALA A 313 7.37 4.94 -8.13
N GLY A 314 8.46 4.61 -8.85
CA GLY A 314 8.86 5.26 -10.11
C GLY A 314 8.21 4.65 -11.35
N ASP A 315 8.88 4.81 -12.48
CA ASP A 315 8.35 4.56 -13.82
C ASP A 315 8.43 3.10 -14.31
N ILE A 316 8.89 2.17 -13.47
CA ILE A 316 9.09 0.75 -13.85
C ILE A 316 7.82 0.08 -14.39
N TYR A 317 6.62 0.57 -14.01
CA TYR A 317 5.34 0.08 -14.54
C TYR A 317 5.25 0.18 -16.07
N LYS A 318 5.97 1.16 -16.68
CA LYS A 318 6.04 1.29 -18.15
C LYS A 318 6.69 0.08 -18.80
N VAL A 319 7.66 -0.55 -18.13
CA VAL A 319 8.26 -1.80 -18.60
C VAL A 319 7.23 -2.93 -18.60
N ALA A 320 6.39 -3.03 -17.54
CA ALA A 320 5.30 -4.01 -17.52
C ALA A 320 4.33 -3.82 -18.69
N GLU A 321 3.96 -2.57 -18.98
CA GLU A 321 3.07 -2.24 -20.11
C GLU A 321 3.72 -2.61 -21.45
N GLN A 322 4.98 -2.27 -21.66
CA GLN A 322 5.70 -2.55 -22.91
C GLN A 322 5.93 -4.03 -23.21
N ILE A 323 6.07 -4.88 -22.19
CA ILE A 323 6.32 -6.33 -22.41
C ILE A 323 5.03 -7.13 -22.67
N VAL A 324 3.84 -6.55 -22.40
CA VAL A 324 2.54 -7.18 -22.69
C VAL A 324 1.88 -6.66 -23.99
N GLU A 325 2.33 -5.53 -24.52
CA GLU A 325 1.79 -4.90 -25.76
C GLU A 325 2.43 -5.43 -27.06
N GLN A 326 3.29 -6.45 -26.97
CA GLN A 326 3.98 -7.04 -28.13
C GLN A 326 3.28 -8.37 -28.56
#